data_21ceafe60f703402c6885cbb7392229a
#
_entry.id   21ceafe60f703402c6885cbb7392229a
#
_cell.length_a   1.000
_cell.length_b   1.000
_cell.length_c   1.000
_cell.angle_alpha   90.00
_cell.angle_beta   90.00
_cell.angle_gamma   90.00
#
_symmetry.space_group_name_H-M   'P 1'
#
loop_
_entity.id
_entity.type
_entity.pdbx_description
1 polymer ?
#
loop_
_entity_poly.entity_id
_entity_poly.type
_entity_poly.pdbx_seq_one_letter_code
_entity_poly.pdbx_strand_id
1 'polypeptide(L)'
;MFLLMSAFFLYPANFALETSGDGVIGQQYIAAIMAGADLVALFGGLLFVRIQGVLRGGTKVFAPLLFLVGYLLLTFLGGWAGTLLGSACIGFANGAGIPFLISEAARRAGKDATTTVMPLLSAALYLAQLLSPLLLRALTAMVGDVPHLSYYFALAIACLFLLWSLRIPARARR
;
A
#
# COMPACT_ATOMS: atom_id res chain seq x y z
N MET A 1 -7.31 2.84 7.13
CA MET A 1 -6.19 3.77 6.85
C MET A 1 -4.85 3.23 7.34
N PHE A 2 -4.73 2.85 8.60
CA PHE A 2 -3.47 2.34 9.15
C PHE A 2 -2.84 1.20 8.32
N LEU A 3 -3.55 0.10 8.07
CA LEU A 3 -3.03 -1.04 7.30
C LEU A 3 -2.64 -0.67 5.86
N LEU A 4 -3.41 0.19 5.18
CA LEU A 4 -3.06 0.66 3.85
C LEU A 4 -1.75 1.44 3.88
N MET A 5 -1.62 2.37 4.83
CA MET A 5 -0.42 3.20 4.95
C MET A 5 0.78 2.39 5.42
N SER A 6 0.61 1.42 6.31
CA SER A 6 1.70 0.52 6.71
C SER A 6 2.21 -0.30 5.52
N ALA A 7 1.31 -0.86 4.71
CA ALA A 7 1.69 -1.57 3.49
C ALA A 7 2.41 -0.64 2.51
N PHE A 8 1.97 0.61 2.36
CA PHE A 8 2.61 1.56 1.46
C PHE A 8 3.98 2.01 1.97
N PHE A 9 4.10 2.46 3.23
CA PHE A 9 5.35 3.04 3.73
C PHE A 9 6.50 2.04 3.86
N LEU A 10 6.23 0.75 3.92
CA LEU A 10 7.27 -0.27 3.85
C LEU A 10 7.99 -0.28 2.50
N TYR A 11 7.31 0.11 1.41
CA TYR A 11 7.93 0.20 0.10
C TYR A 11 9.00 1.31 0.03
N PRO A 12 8.70 2.61 0.18
CA PRO A 12 9.70 3.66 0.05
C PRO A 12 10.81 3.57 1.11
N ALA A 13 10.52 3.04 2.30
CA ALA A 13 11.48 2.94 3.38
C ALA A 13 12.56 1.86 3.12
N ASN A 14 12.23 0.78 2.41
CA ASN A 14 13.10 -0.39 2.30
C ASN A 14 13.46 -0.75 0.86
N PHE A 15 12.72 -0.24 -0.12
CA PHE A 15 12.90 -0.58 -1.54
C PHE A 15 14.34 -0.37 -2.02
N ALA A 16 14.95 0.75 -1.64
CA ALA A 16 16.32 1.06 -2.04
C ALA A 16 17.34 0.07 -1.46
N LEU A 17 17.15 -0.34 -0.20
CA LEU A 17 18.04 -1.30 0.48
C LEU A 17 17.90 -2.69 -0.13
N GLU A 18 16.69 -3.19 -0.27
CA GLU A 18 16.41 -4.51 -0.83
C GLU A 18 16.89 -4.62 -2.28
N THR A 19 16.57 -3.62 -3.12
CA THR A 19 16.96 -3.60 -4.54
C THR A 19 18.46 -3.44 -4.73
N SER A 20 19.14 -2.70 -3.86
CA SER A 20 20.61 -2.57 -3.91
C SER A 20 21.30 -3.86 -3.50
N GLY A 21 20.73 -4.59 -2.55
CA GLY A 21 21.26 -5.87 -2.08
C GLY A 21 21.27 -6.94 -3.17
N ASP A 22 20.28 -6.95 -4.03
CA ASP A 22 20.15 -7.90 -5.14
C ASP A 22 21.17 -7.66 -6.27
N GLY A 23 21.74 -6.46 -6.36
CA GLY A 23 22.76 -6.11 -7.38
C GLY A 23 22.27 -6.13 -8.83
N VAL A 24 20.98 -6.42 -9.08
CA VAL A 24 20.40 -6.55 -10.43
C VAL A 24 20.07 -5.19 -11.03
N ILE A 25 19.68 -4.22 -10.17
CA ILE A 25 19.30 -2.88 -10.59
C ILE A 25 20.31 -1.88 -10.06
N GLY A 26 20.92 -1.11 -10.97
CA GLY A 26 21.86 -0.08 -10.59
C GLY A 26 21.20 1.01 -9.72
N GLN A 27 21.92 1.47 -8.69
CA GLN A 27 21.45 2.47 -7.74
C GLN A 27 20.90 3.75 -8.40
N GLN A 28 21.44 4.12 -9.55
CA GLN A 28 20.97 5.28 -10.33
C GLN A 28 19.52 5.18 -10.80
N TYR A 29 18.97 3.98 -10.93
CA TYR A 29 17.60 3.77 -11.39
C TYR A 29 16.59 3.67 -10.25
N ILE A 30 17.02 3.43 -9.02
CA ILE A 30 16.13 3.23 -7.86
C ILE A 30 15.23 4.45 -7.66
N ALA A 31 15.81 5.65 -7.66
CA ALA A 31 15.02 6.88 -7.51
C ALA A 31 14.03 7.09 -8.66
N ALA A 32 14.42 6.76 -9.89
CA ALA A 32 13.54 6.86 -11.04
C ALA A 32 12.36 5.87 -10.97
N ILE A 33 12.60 4.65 -10.48
CA ILE A 33 11.55 3.64 -10.29
C ILE A 33 10.57 4.10 -9.20
N MET A 34 11.07 4.63 -8.09
CA MET A 34 10.22 5.17 -7.03
C MET A 34 9.38 6.35 -7.52
N ALA A 35 9.98 7.29 -8.24
CA ALA A 35 9.26 8.40 -8.86
C ALA A 35 8.21 7.91 -9.89
N GLY A 36 8.53 6.87 -10.64
CA GLY A 36 7.60 6.19 -11.54
C GLY A 36 6.40 5.59 -10.81
N ALA A 37 6.62 4.96 -9.66
CA ALA A 37 5.55 4.43 -8.81
C ALA A 37 4.63 5.56 -8.30
N ASP A 38 5.19 6.72 -7.93
CA ASP A 38 4.40 7.89 -7.50
C ASP A 38 3.59 8.49 -8.66
N LEU A 39 4.14 8.51 -9.88
CA LEU A 39 3.37 8.89 -11.08
C LEU A 39 2.22 7.93 -11.34
N VAL A 40 2.44 6.63 -11.19
CA VAL A 40 1.37 5.62 -11.29
C VAL A 40 0.33 5.82 -10.20
N ALA A 41 0.74 6.20 -8.98
CA ALA A 41 -0.19 6.55 -7.90
C ALA A 41 -1.08 7.75 -8.27
N LEU A 42 -0.51 8.78 -8.90
CA LEU A 42 -1.28 9.91 -9.42
C LEU A 42 -2.38 9.45 -10.37
N PHE A 43 -2.05 8.59 -11.34
CA PHE A 43 -3.03 8.02 -12.27
C PHE A 43 -4.08 7.17 -11.54
N GLY A 44 -3.68 6.39 -10.55
CA GLY A 44 -4.61 5.62 -9.69
C GLY A 44 -5.63 6.52 -9.00
N GLY A 45 -5.19 7.66 -8.47
CA GLY A 45 -6.05 8.68 -7.87
C GLY A 45 -7.01 9.35 -8.87
N LEU A 46 -6.51 9.74 -10.04
CA LEU A 46 -7.32 10.35 -11.10
C LEU A 46 -8.38 9.37 -11.65
N LEU A 47 -8.03 8.10 -11.77
CA LEU A 47 -8.93 7.07 -12.27
C LEU A 47 -9.88 6.52 -11.21
N PHE A 48 -9.70 6.89 -9.94
CA PHE A 48 -10.46 6.34 -8.82
C PHE A 48 -11.97 6.35 -9.03
N VAL A 49 -12.54 7.45 -9.50
CA VAL A 49 -13.99 7.58 -9.73
C VAL A 49 -14.48 6.55 -10.76
N ARG A 50 -13.71 6.33 -11.83
CA ARG A 50 -14.02 5.33 -12.86
C ARG A 50 -13.90 3.90 -12.30
N ILE A 51 -12.83 3.63 -11.55
CA ILE A 51 -12.59 2.35 -10.87
C ILE A 51 -13.76 2.03 -9.94
N GLN A 52 -14.18 3.00 -9.13
CA GLN A 52 -15.33 2.84 -8.23
C GLN A 52 -16.63 2.58 -8.98
N GLY A 53 -16.83 3.22 -10.13
CA GLY A 53 -18.01 3.01 -10.99
C GLY A 53 -18.07 1.58 -11.55
N VAL A 54 -16.93 1.04 -11.98
CA VAL A 54 -16.81 -0.31 -12.56
C VAL A 54 -16.87 -1.39 -11.48
N LEU A 55 -16.03 -1.27 -10.45
CA LEU A 55 -15.88 -2.30 -9.41
C LEU A 55 -16.99 -2.27 -8.35
N ARG A 56 -17.71 -1.16 -8.24
CA ARG A 56 -18.82 -1.01 -7.27
C ARG A 56 -18.44 -1.52 -5.87
N GLY A 57 -19.09 -2.61 -5.40
CA GLY A 57 -18.82 -3.23 -4.11
C GLY A 57 -17.43 -3.88 -3.98
N GLY A 58 -16.76 -4.20 -5.09
CA GLY A 58 -15.42 -4.76 -5.15
C GLY A 58 -14.28 -3.74 -4.90
N THR A 59 -14.57 -2.44 -4.97
CA THR A 59 -13.56 -1.38 -4.79
C THR A 59 -12.80 -1.52 -3.46
N LYS A 60 -13.44 -2.03 -2.41
CA LYS A 60 -12.83 -2.24 -1.09
C LYS A 60 -11.67 -3.25 -1.10
N VAL A 61 -11.71 -4.21 -2.02
CA VAL A 61 -10.72 -5.30 -2.15
C VAL A 61 -9.61 -4.94 -3.12
N PHE A 62 -9.84 -3.95 -3.98
CA PHE A 62 -8.97 -3.59 -5.08
C PHE A 62 -7.57 -3.16 -4.62
N ALA A 63 -7.48 -2.18 -3.71
CA ALA A 63 -6.19 -1.70 -3.21
C ALA A 63 -5.42 -2.78 -2.43
N PRO A 64 -6.02 -3.51 -1.46
CA PRO A 64 -5.32 -4.60 -0.79
C PRO A 64 -4.81 -5.69 -1.74
N LEU A 65 -5.59 -6.04 -2.76
CA LEU A 65 -5.19 -7.04 -3.76
C LEU A 65 -4.00 -6.55 -4.58
N LEU A 66 -3.99 -5.29 -5.00
CA LEU A 66 -2.86 -4.72 -5.74
C LEU A 66 -1.59 -4.62 -4.88
N PHE A 67 -1.70 -4.28 -3.59
CA PHE A 67 -0.55 -4.35 -2.67
C PHE A 67 -0.01 -5.77 -2.59
N LEU A 68 -0.89 -6.75 -2.43
CA LEU A 68 -0.50 -8.16 -2.37
C LEU A 68 0.24 -8.58 -3.65
N VAL A 69 -0.35 -8.31 -4.81
CA VAL A 69 0.27 -8.62 -6.11
C VAL A 69 1.59 -7.88 -6.28
N GLY A 70 1.66 -6.59 -5.93
CA GLY A 70 2.86 -5.79 -6.02
C GLY A 70 4.02 -6.37 -5.21
N TYR A 71 3.77 -6.72 -3.95
CA TYR A 71 4.80 -7.33 -3.11
C TYR A 71 5.15 -8.77 -3.51
N LEU A 72 4.20 -9.55 -4.02
CA LEU A 72 4.51 -10.85 -4.61
C LEU A 72 5.44 -10.73 -5.81
N LEU A 73 5.21 -9.75 -6.69
CA LEU A 73 6.08 -9.49 -7.83
C LEU A 73 7.49 -9.05 -7.38
N LEU A 74 7.59 -8.16 -6.39
CA LEU A 74 8.89 -7.73 -5.85
C LEU A 74 9.65 -8.89 -5.20
N THR A 75 8.95 -9.79 -4.51
CA THR A 75 9.59 -10.88 -3.75
C THR A 75 10.00 -12.06 -4.64
N PHE A 76 9.14 -12.45 -5.59
CA PHE A 76 9.29 -13.73 -6.29
C PHE A 76 9.65 -13.61 -7.77
N LEU A 77 9.29 -12.52 -8.44
CA LEU A 77 9.62 -12.37 -9.86
C LEU A 77 11.05 -11.86 -10.08
N GLY A 78 11.58 -11.04 -9.15
CA GLY A 78 12.92 -10.49 -9.23
C GLY A 78 13.20 -9.67 -10.49
N GLY A 79 14.43 -9.16 -10.63
CA GLY A 79 14.89 -8.46 -11.82
C GLY A 79 14.10 -7.20 -12.18
N TRP A 80 14.36 -6.66 -13.37
CA TRP A 80 13.70 -5.44 -13.86
C TRP A 80 12.18 -5.56 -13.97
N ALA A 81 11.68 -6.69 -14.47
CA ALA A 81 10.24 -6.90 -14.67
C ALA A 81 9.49 -6.93 -13.33
N GLY A 82 9.97 -7.70 -12.35
CA GLY A 82 9.37 -7.77 -11.02
C GLY A 82 9.37 -6.43 -10.31
N THR A 83 10.51 -5.72 -10.39
CA THR A 83 10.67 -4.42 -9.75
C THR A 83 9.75 -3.35 -10.35
N LEU A 84 9.70 -3.23 -11.67
CA LEU A 84 8.85 -2.23 -12.33
C LEU A 84 7.36 -2.52 -12.14
N LEU A 85 6.93 -3.76 -12.38
CA LEU A 85 5.52 -4.15 -12.25
C LEU A 85 5.07 -4.11 -10.79
N GLY A 86 5.91 -4.61 -9.87
CA GLY A 86 5.63 -4.58 -8.44
C GLY A 86 5.47 -3.15 -7.92
N SER A 87 6.42 -2.26 -8.26
CA SER A 87 6.38 -0.85 -7.89
C SER A 87 5.15 -0.13 -8.48
N ALA A 88 4.81 -0.42 -9.75
CA ALA A 88 3.62 0.13 -10.38
C ALA A 88 2.33 -0.32 -9.69
N CYS A 89 2.22 -1.61 -9.32
CA CYS A 89 1.07 -2.13 -8.57
C CYS A 89 0.93 -1.45 -7.21
N ILE A 90 2.03 -1.28 -6.46
CA ILE A 90 2.04 -0.63 -5.16
C ILE A 90 1.66 0.85 -5.28
N GLY A 91 2.24 1.57 -6.25
CA GLY A 91 1.88 2.96 -6.53
C GLY A 91 0.39 3.11 -6.85
N PHE A 92 -0.13 2.29 -7.78
CA PHE A 92 -1.54 2.34 -8.15
C PHE A 92 -2.48 2.00 -7.00
N ALA A 93 -2.12 1.00 -6.18
CA ALA A 93 -2.86 0.63 -4.97
C ALA A 93 -2.96 1.79 -3.98
N ASN A 94 -1.87 2.52 -3.78
CA ASN A 94 -1.83 3.70 -2.91
C ASN A 94 -2.70 4.83 -3.48
N GLY A 95 -2.52 5.15 -4.75
CA GLY A 95 -3.25 6.21 -5.43
C GLY A 95 -4.76 6.01 -5.45
N ALA A 96 -5.24 4.78 -5.66
CA ALA A 96 -6.66 4.46 -5.63
C ALA A 96 -7.19 4.21 -4.21
N GLY A 97 -6.36 3.69 -3.31
CA GLY A 97 -6.74 3.30 -1.95
C GLY A 97 -7.00 4.47 -1.01
N ILE A 98 -6.19 5.53 -1.09
CA ILE A 98 -6.36 6.72 -0.25
C ILE A 98 -7.72 7.38 -0.46
N PRO A 99 -8.10 7.80 -1.70
CA PRO A 99 -9.40 8.43 -1.92
C PRO A 99 -10.57 7.48 -1.61
N PHE A 100 -10.41 6.17 -1.82
CA PHE A 100 -11.41 5.19 -1.39
C PHE A 100 -11.64 5.24 0.12
N LEU A 101 -10.59 5.16 0.92
CA LEU A 101 -10.71 5.15 2.38
C LEU A 101 -11.25 6.47 2.93
N ILE A 102 -10.83 7.61 2.37
CA ILE A 102 -11.33 8.92 2.76
C ILE A 102 -12.82 9.03 2.43
N SER A 103 -13.23 8.67 1.22
CA SER A 103 -14.62 8.72 0.79
C SER A 103 -15.52 7.80 1.61
N GLU A 104 -15.05 6.59 1.92
CA GLU A 104 -15.77 5.62 2.73
C GLU A 104 -15.89 6.07 4.19
N ALA A 105 -14.85 6.67 4.75
CA ALA A 105 -14.87 7.20 6.10
C ALA A 105 -15.81 8.40 6.23
N ALA A 106 -15.76 9.34 5.29
CA ALA A 106 -16.69 10.48 5.24
C ALA A 106 -18.14 10.03 5.10
N ARG A 107 -18.40 9.03 4.25
CA ARG A 107 -19.73 8.46 4.06
C ARG A 107 -20.29 7.78 5.31
N ARG A 108 -19.44 7.12 6.10
CA ARG A 108 -19.84 6.42 7.34
C ARG A 108 -20.01 7.37 8.51
N ALA A 109 -19.19 8.41 8.57
CA ALA A 109 -19.23 9.39 9.64
C ALA A 109 -20.51 10.26 9.63
N GLY A 110 -21.10 10.48 8.46
CA GLY A 110 -22.16 11.47 8.30
C GLY A 110 -21.65 12.90 8.35
N LYS A 111 -22.57 13.86 8.15
CA LYS A 111 -22.17 15.28 7.98
C LYS A 111 -21.52 15.87 9.23
N ASP A 112 -22.03 15.55 10.41
CA ASP A 112 -21.63 16.18 11.67
C ASP A 112 -20.32 15.61 12.23
N ALA A 113 -19.94 14.38 11.88
CA ALA A 113 -18.74 13.71 12.38
C ALA A 113 -17.54 13.79 11.42
N THR A 114 -17.69 14.38 10.24
CA THR A 114 -16.60 14.47 9.24
C THR A 114 -15.42 15.27 9.77
N THR A 115 -15.66 16.33 10.53
CA THR A 115 -14.63 17.18 11.15
C THR A 115 -13.77 16.40 12.16
N THR A 116 -14.32 15.40 12.83
CA THR A 116 -13.59 14.55 13.78
C THR A 116 -12.89 13.39 13.09
N VAL A 117 -13.49 12.82 12.04
CA VAL A 117 -12.96 11.63 11.36
C VAL A 117 -11.73 11.95 10.51
N MET A 118 -11.66 13.12 9.86
CA MET A 118 -10.52 13.48 9.02
C MET A 118 -9.20 13.60 9.80
N PRO A 119 -9.13 14.28 10.97
CA PRO A 119 -7.93 14.25 11.79
C PRO A 119 -7.53 12.86 12.26
N LEU A 120 -8.49 11.98 12.59
CA LEU A 120 -8.21 10.60 12.98
C LEU A 120 -7.59 9.78 11.83
N LEU A 121 -8.04 10.00 10.60
CA LEU A 121 -7.44 9.37 9.42
C LEU A 121 -6.00 9.85 9.21
N SER A 122 -5.75 11.15 9.38
CA SER A 122 -4.41 11.73 9.30
C SER A 122 -3.51 11.20 10.42
N ALA A 123 -4.02 11.11 11.64
CA ALA A 123 -3.29 10.52 12.76
C ALA A 123 -2.92 9.04 12.47
N ALA A 124 -3.84 8.25 11.93
CA ALA A 124 -3.59 6.86 11.54
C ALA A 124 -2.54 6.75 10.42
N LEU A 125 -2.50 7.72 9.48
CA LEU A 125 -1.50 7.81 8.42
C LEU A 125 -0.10 8.04 9.03
N TYR A 126 0.05 9.09 9.84
CA TYR A 126 1.34 9.42 10.47
C TYR A 126 1.80 8.33 11.44
N LEU A 127 0.88 7.71 12.16
CA LEU A 127 1.19 6.59 13.05
C LEU A 127 1.71 5.38 12.25
N ALA A 128 1.12 5.07 11.10
CA ALA A 128 1.60 4.02 10.21
C ALA A 128 3.01 4.34 9.67
N GLN A 129 3.25 5.58 9.28
CA GLN A 129 4.55 6.04 8.80
C GLN A 129 5.63 5.88 9.86
N LEU A 130 5.33 6.21 11.11
CA LEU A 130 6.25 6.09 12.24
C LEU A 130 6.46 4.63 12.65
N LEU A 131 5.38 3.85 12.78
CA LEU A 131 5.44 2.49 13.33
C LEU A 131 5.96 1.47 12.32
N SER A 132 5.70 1.63 11.02
CA SER A 132 6.09 0.62 10.02
C SER A 132 7.60 0.33 10.02
N PRO A 133 8.52 1.33 9.97
CA PRO A 133 9.95 1.06 10.04
C PRO A 133 10.40 0.56 11.41
N LEU A 134 9.75 1.00 12.51
CA LEU A 134 10.07 0.53 13.86
C LEU A 134 9.71 -0.94 14.05
N LEU A 135 8.54 -1.35 13.58
CA LEU A 135 8.09 -2.74 13.64
C LEU A 135 8.99 -3.64 12.79
N LEU A 136 9.37 -3.19 11.59
CA LEU A 136 10.31 -3.95 10.76
C LEU A 136 11.67 -4.10 11.45
N ARG A 137 12.20 -3.01 12.02
CA ARG A 137 13.48 -3.06 12.75
C ARG A 137 13.41 -4.00 13.94
N ALA A 138 12.32 -3.98 14.71
CA ALA A 138 12.11 -4.92 15.81
C ALA A 138 12.03 -6.37 15.29
N LEU A 139 11.38 -6.61 14.18
CA LEU A 139 11.30 -7.92 13.54
C LEU A 139 12.70 -8.40 13.09
N THR A 140 13.47 -7.55 12.43
CA THR A 140 14.84 -7.87 12.02
C THR A 140 15.73 -8.21 13.22
N ALA A 141 15.58 -7.49 14.34
CA ALA A 141 16.31 -7.78 15.57
C ALA A 141 15.96 -9.14 16.19
N MET A 142 14.73 -9.63 15.97
CA MET A 142 14.28 -10.93 16.50
C MET A 142 14.62 -12.12 15.59
N VAL A 143 14.53 -11.92 14.28
CA VAL A 143 14.63 -13.01 13.27
C VAL A 143 16.03 -13.06 12.65
N GLY A 144 16.79 -11.97 12.73
CA GLY A 144 18.08 -11.82 12.06
C GLY A 144 17.93 -11.18 10.65
N ASP A 145 19.04 -11.10 9.95
CA ASP A 145 19.10 -10.52 8.61
C ASP A 145 18.68 -11.56 7.56
N VAL A 146 17.39 -11.57 7.27
CA VAL A 146 16.79 -12.45 6.26
C VAL A 146 16.58 -11.65 4.98
N PRO A 147 17.08 -12.13 3.81
CA PRO A 147 16.84 -11.47 2.54
C PRO A 147 15.36 -11.23 2.29
N HIS A 148 15.02 -10.03 1.79
CA HIS A 148 13.63 -9.62 1.50
C HIS A 148 12.66 -9.64 2.69
N LEU A 149 13.17 -9.60 3.93
CA LEU A 149 12.34 -9.60 5.14
C LEU A 149 11.29 -8.49 5.13
N SER A 150 11.66 -7.32 4.61
CA SER A 150 10.74 -6.17 4.49
C SER A 150 9.56 -6.48 3.57
N TYR A 151 9.79 -7.19 2.47
CA TYR A 151 8.73 -7.57 1.53
C TYR A 151 7.84 -8.68 2.09
N TYR A 152 8.39 -9.66 2.81
CA TYR A 152 7.60 -10.68 3.53
C TYR A 152 6.72 -10.04 4.60
N PHE A 153 7.25 -9.07 5.33
CA PHE A 153 6.48 -8.34 6.34
C PHE A 153 5.36 -7.52 5.68
N ALA A 154 5.65 -6.85 4.56
CA ALA A 154 4.66 -6.11 3.79
C ALA A 154 3.58 -7.02 3.19
N LEU A 155 3.94 -8.22 2.72
CA LEU A 155 2.99 -9.25 2.30
C LEU A 155 2.04 -9.66 3.42
N ALA A 156 2.56 -9.89 4.63
CA ALA A 156 1.72 -10.21 5.78
C ALA A 156 0.72 -9.08 6.08
N ILE A 157 1.16 -7.82 6.04
CA ILE A 157 0.28 -6.65 6.22
C ILE A 157 -0.75 -6.56 5.09
N ALA A 158 -0.35 -6.78 3.83
CA ALA A 158 -1.26 -6.76 2.68
C ALA A 158 -2.31 -7.88 2.79
N CYS A 159 -1.94 -9.08 3.24
CA CYS A 159 -2.85 -10.18 3.53
C CYS A 159 -3.85 -9.81 4.63
N LEU A 160 -3.37 -9.24 5.74
CA LEU A 160 -4.23 -8.78 6.84
C LEU A 160 -5.21 -7.70 6.36
N PHE A 161 -4.73 -6.77 5.53
CA PHE A 161 -5.57 -5.73 4.95
C PHE A 161 -6.63 -6.32 4.01
N LEU A 162 -6.27 -7.31 3.20
CA LEU A 162 -7.21 -8.00 2.33
C LEU A 162 -8.27 -8.75 3.13
N LEU A 163 -7.87 -9.53 4.14
CA LEU A 163 -8.79 -10.26 5.02
C LEU A 163 -9.74 -9.32 5.77
N TRP A 164 -9.20 -8.21 6.28
CA TRP A 164 -10.02 -7.17 6.90
C TRP A 164 -11.03 -6.59 5.91
N SER A 165 -10.60 -6.29 4.69
CA SER A 165 -11.45 -5.73 3.65
C SER A 165 -12.60 -6.67 3.23
N LEU A 166 -12.34 -7.97 3.19
CA LEU A 166 -13.36 -8.99 2.89
C LEU A 166 -14.42 -9.09 3.98
N ARG A 167 -14.03 -8.93 5.26
CA ARG A 167 -14.97 -8.97 6.39
C ARG A 167 -15.90 -7.77 6.47
N ILE A 168 -15.56 -6.65 5.83
CA ILE A 168 -16.41 -5.48 5.79
C ILE A 168 -17.60 -5.77 4.86
N PRO A 169 -18.85 -5.80 5.36
CA PRO A 169 -20.00 -6.08 4.52
C PRO A 169 -20.11 -5.02 3.40
N ALA A 170 -20.29 -5.49 2.16
CA ALA A 170 -20.64 -4.61 1.07
C ALA A 170 -22.06 -4.09 1.37
N ARG A 171 -22.19 -2.86 1.87
CA ARG A 171 -23.51 -2.26 2.08
C ARG A 171 -24.22 -2.15 0.74
N ALA A 172 -25.38 -2.81 0.65
CA ALA A 172 -26.32 -2.57 -0.44
C ALA A 172 -26.61 -1.05 -0.50
N ARG A 173 -26.52 -0.49 -1.71
CA ARG A 173 -26.97 0.89 -1.96
C ARG A 173 -28.47 0.95 -1.61
N ARG A 174 -28.84 1.72 -0.62
CA ARG A 174 -30.16 2.34 -0.55
C ARG A 174 -30.12 3.63 -1.33
#